data_2b9c52be731bedd7e206a4d17eb795ad
#
_entry.id   2b9c52be731bedd7e206a4d17eb795ad
#
_cell.length_a   1.000
_cell.length_b   1.000
_cell.length_c   1.000
_cell.angle_alpha   90.00
_cell.angle_beta   90.00
_cell.angle_gamma   90.00
#
_symmetry.space_group_name_H-M   'P 1'
#
loop_
_entity.id
_entity.type
_entity.pdbx_description
1 polymer ?
#
loop_
_entity_poly.entity_id
_entity_poly.type
_entity_poly.pdbx_seq_one_letter_code
_entity_poly.pdbx_strand_id
1 'polypeptide(L)'
;MSDCPDILISLAPAYTRAILEGTKTVELRRRKVHAKIGTRIWLYSKVPTARVEGTALIERFQEGDIKGLWAEFSSEVGVSKTEFEAYFRGCNTGYAIVLTGACAVTPAPDLKAIRQKLAGFHPPQFFKRLEPEEVQVLLKGRKMRSVDRRPSVNRQESLS
;
A
#
# COMPACT_ATOMS: atom_id res chain seq x y z
N MET A 1 2.15 14.40 18.02
CA MET A 1 2.30 12.96 18.02
C MET A 1 1.08 12.31 17.40
N SER A 2 1.31 11.51 16.40
CA SER A 2 0.24 10.76 15.77
C SER A 2 -0.12 9.55 16.63
N ASP A 3 -1.38 9.41 16.99
CA ASP A 3 -1.88 8.22 17.68
C ASP A 3 -1.95 7.00 16.74
N CYS A 4 -1.54 7.19 15.48
CA CYS A 4 -1.55 6.16 14.47
C CYS A 4 -0.12 5.92 13.99
N PRO A 5 0.55 4.89 14.51
CA PRO A 5 1.89 4.57 14.00
C PRO A 5 1.81 4.18 12.53
N ASP A 6 2.83 4.58 11.78
CA ASP A 6 2.98 4.13 10.40
C ASP A 6 3.13 2.61 10.37
N ILE A 7 2.70 2.01 9.27
CA ILE A 7 2.90 0.57 9.06
C ILE A 7 3.67 0.33 7.77
N LEU A 8 4.32 -0.81 7.70
CA LEU A 8 5.02 -1.28 6.51
C LEU A 8 4.35 -2.55 6.03
N ILE A 9 4.08 -2.63 4.73
CA ILE A 9 3.58 -3.87 4.11
C ILE A 9 4.53 -4.30 3.00
N SER A 10 4.60 -5.60 2.78
CA SER A 10 5.41 -6.20 1.71
C SER A 10 4.51 -6.61 0.55
N LEU A 11 4.87 -6.20 -0.63
CA LEU A 11 4.10 -6.42 -1.85
C LEU A 11 4.99 -6.98 -2.96
N ALA A 12 4.41 -7.73 -3.88
CA ALA A 12 5.08 -8.04 -5.13
C ALA A 12 5.40 -6.72 -5.84
N PRO A 13 6.56 -6.60 -6.52
CA PRO A 13 6.94 -5.34 -7.16
C PRO A 13 5.90 -4.80 -8.14
N ALA A 14 5.20 -5.68 -8.86
CA ALA A 14 4.15 -5.27 -9.79
C ALA A 14 2.98 -4.56 -9.06
N TYR A 15 2.65 -5.00 -7.85
CA TYR A 15 1.57 -4.38 -7.08
C TYR A 15 1.98 -3.01 -6.53
N THR A 16 3.21 -2.88 -6.03
CA THR A 16 3.72 -1.57 -5.62
C THR A 16 3.70 -0.60 -6.79
N ARG A 17 4.18 -1.06 -7.94
CA ARG A 17 4.18 -0.23 -9.15
C ARG A 17 2.77 0.21 -9.53
N ALA A 18 1.81 -0.71 -9.50
CA ALA A 18 0.42 -0.41 -9.82
C ALA A 18 -0.18 0.63 -8.85
N ILE A 19 0.15 0.55 -7.57
CA ILE A 19 -0.29 1.55 -6.58
C ILE A 19 0.32 2.91 -6.93
N LEU A 20 1.62 2.95 -7.22
CA LEU A 20 2.31 4.19 -7.54
C LEU A 20 1.93 4.76 -8.91
N GLU A 21 1.43 3.93 -9.81
CA GLU A 21 0.90 4.37 -11.11
C GLU A 21 -0.57 4.79 -11.03
N GLY A 22 -1.25 4.47 -9.93
CA GLY A 22 -2.66 4.80 -9.74
C GLY A 22 -3.64 3.79 -10.32
N THR A 23 -3.16 2.67 -10.86
CA THR A 23 -4.02 1.62 -11.42
C THR A 23 -4.52 0.64 -10.37
N LYS A 24 -3.89 0.64 -9.20
CA LYS A 24 -4.33 -0.17 -8.06
C LYS A 24 -4.54 0.77 -6.87
N THR A 25 -5.79 0.90 -6.43
CA THR A 25 -6.14 1.75 -5.29
C THR A 25 -6.71 0.96 -4.11
N VAL A 26 -6.78 -0.37 -4.25
CA VAL A 26 -7.26 -1.25 -3.19
C VAL A 26 -6.27 -2.39 -3.02
N GLU A 27 -5.82 -2.57 -1.80
CA GLU A 27 -4.98 -3.68 -1.40
C GLU A 27 -5.83 -4.72 -0.69
N LEU A 28 -5.65 -5.98 -1.07
CA LEU A 28 -6.45 -7.09 -0.55
C LEU A 28 -5.67 -7.86 0.51
N ARG A 29 -6.36 -8.24 1.58
CA ARG A 29 -5.78 -9.04 2.64
C ARG A 29 -6.74 -10.15 3.06
N ARG A 30 -6.16 -11.33 3.36
CA ARG A 30 -6.92 -12.48 3.85
C ARG A 30 -7.23 -12.34 5.34
N ARG A 31 -6.44 -11.52 6.05
CA ARG A 31 -6.57 -11.26 7.47
C ARG A 31 -6.74 -9.78 7.71
N LYS A 32 -7.48 -9.46 8.75
CA LYS A 32 -7.70 -8.08 9.14
C LYS A 32 -6.38 -7.40 9.52
N VAL A 33 -6.18 -6.20 8.97
CA VAL A 33 -5.06 -5.35 9.36
C VAL A 33 -5.58 -4.37 10.41
N HIS A 34 -4.98 -4.42 11.60
CA HIS A 34 -5.38 -3.56 12.71
C HIS A 34 -4.63 -2.22 12.61
N ALA A 35 -5.20 -1.30 11.87
CA ALA A 35 -4.69 0.04 11.71
C ALA A 35 -5.87 1.01 11.59
N LYS A 36 -5.62 2.28 11.82
CA LYS A 36 -6.67 3.30 11.77
C LYS A 36 -6.75 3.95 10.40
N ILE A 37 -7.92 4.48 10.06
CA ILE A 37 -8.09 5.34 8.90
C ILE A 37 -7.12 6.52 9.04
N GLY A 38 -6.46 6.88 7.94
CA GLY A 38 -5.43 7.93 7.92
C GLY A 38 -4.02 7.43 8.20
N THR A 39 -3.86 6.17 8.59
CA THR A 39 -2.53 5.58 8.79
C THR A 39 -1.74 5.61 7.49
N ARG A 40 -0.47 6.03 7.59
CA ARG A 40 0.45 5.96 6.44
C ARG A 40 1.03 4.56 6.34
N ILE A 41 0.92 3.99 5.14
CA ILE A 41 1.49 2.69 4.82
C ILE A 41 2.73 2.90 3.98
N TRP A 42 3.85 2.31 4.39
CA TRP A 42 5.07 2.24 3.61
C TRP A 42 5.04 0.97 2.77
N LEU A 43 5.36 1.11 1.49
CA LEU A 43 5.23 0.04 0.49
C LEU A 43 6.61 -0.54 0.20
N TYR A 44 6.86 -1.73 0.71
CA TYR A 44 8.09 -2.47 0.44
C TYR A 44 7.86 -3.45 -0.69
N SER A 45 8.63 -3.31 -1.77
CA SER A 45 8.62 -4.26 -2.88
C SER A 45 9.57 -5.41 -2.58
N LYS A 46 9.05 -6.63 -2.63
CA LYS A 46 9.82 -7.84 -2.38
C LYS A 46 10.95 -8.02 -3.41
N VAL A 47 11.82 -9.00 -3.17
CA VAL A 47 12.85 -9.36 -4.16
C VAL A 47 12.20 -9.62 -5.53
N PRO A 48 12.87 -9.28 -6.64
CA PRO A 48 14.24 -8.80 -6.72
C PRO A 48 14.42 -7.30 -6.44
N THR A 49 13.34 -6.55 -6.31
CA THR A 49 13.42 -5.10 -6.08
C THR A 49 13.99 -4.76 -4.70
N ALA A 50 13.43 -5.37 -3.64
CA ALA A 50 13.89 -5.23 -2.26
C ALA A 50 14.10 -3.76 -1.85
N ARG A 51 13.08 -2.92 -2.07
CA ARG A 51 13.11 -1.48 -1.79
C ARG A 51 11.81 -1.00 -1.19
N VAL A 52 11.91 0.02 -0.34
CA VAL A 52 10.73 0.80 0.06
C VAL A 52 10.52 1.86 -1.01
N GLU A 53 9.51 1.70 -1.83
CA GLU A 53 9.34 2.51 -3.03
C GLU A 53 8.34 3.64 -2.88
N GLY A 54 7.48 3.59 -1.89
CA GLY A 54 6.48 4.63 -1.73
C GLY A 54 5.66 4.48 -0.47
N THR A 55 4.66 5.35 -0.36
CA THR A 55 3.68 5.35 0.72
C THR A 55 2.28 5.55 0.17
N ALA A 56 1.30 5.20 0.97
CA ALA A 56 -0.10 5.54 0.71
C ALA A 56 -0.80 5.73 2.06
N LEU A 57 -1.98 6.34 2.03
CA LEU A 57 -2.77 6.52 3.25
C LEU A 57 -3.97 5.60 3.20
N ILE A 58 -4.37 5.09 4.36
CA ILE A 58 -5.58 4.29 4.47
C ILE A 58 -6.79 5.22 4.45
N GLU A 59 -7.61 5.12 3.41
CA GLU A 59 -8.84 5.88 3.30
C GLU A 59 -9.97 5.21 4.07
N ARG A 60 -10.13 3.90 3.90
CA ARG A 60 -11.12 3.10 4.61
C ARG A 60 -10.82 1.61 4.47
N PHE A 61 -11.51 0.82 5.28
CA PHE A 61 -11.49 -0.64 5.22
C PHE A 61 -12.86 -1.14 4.80
N GLN A 62 -12.85 -2.25 4.07
CA GLN A 62 -14.09 -2.95 3.72
C GLN A 62 -13.90 -4.44 3.93
N GLU A 63 -14.65 -5.00 4.88
CA GLU A 63 -14.75 -6.44 5.06
C GLU A 63 -15.96 -6.93 4.27
N GLY A 64 -15.85 -8.08 3.64
CA GLY A 64 -16.97 -8.64 2.91
C GLY A 64 -16.71 -10.05 2.44
N ASP A 65 -17.77 -10.69 1.91
CA ASP A 65 -17.58 -11.96 1.25
C ASP A 65 -16.81 -11.76 -0.06
N ILE A 66 -16.27 -12.86 -0.57
CA ILE A 66 -15.35 -12.78 -1.71
C ILE A 66 -16.02 -12.25 -2.97
N LYS A 67 -17.27 -12.68 -3.23
CA LYS A 67 -18.02 -12.19 -4.39
C LYS A 67 -18.36 -10.72 -4.27
N GLY A 68 -18.73 -10.27 -3.06
CA GLY A 68 -19.05 -8.88 -2.79
C GLY A 68 -17.86 -7.97 -2.97
N LEU A 69 -16.68 -8.39 -2.49
CA LEU A 69 -15.45 -7.62 -2.66
C LEU A 69 -15.09 -7.50 -4.15
N TRP A 70 -15.23 -8.57 -4.92
CA TRP A 70 -14.97 -8.49 -6.35
C TRP A 70 -15.96 -7.57 -7.06
N ALA A 71 -17.24 -7.68 -6.72
CA ALA A 71 -18.27 -6.83 -7.32
C ALA A 71 -18.00 -5.34 -7.05
N GLU A 72 -17.53 -5.01 -5.84
CA GLU A 72 -17.28 -3.63 -5.46
C GLU A 72 -15.96 -3.10 -6.00
N PHE A 73 -14.89 -3.89 -5.97
CA PHE A 73 -13.52 -3.41 -6.17
C PHE A 73 -12.80 -3.97 -7.40
N SER A 74 -13.46 -4.70 -8.27
CA SER A 74 -12.80 -5.38 -9.39
C SER A 74 -11.95 -4.46 -10.27
N SER A 75 -12.35 -3.20 -10.44
CA SER A 75 -11.60 -2.23 -11.24
C SER A 75 -10.47 -1.54 -10.47
N GLU A 76 -10.38 -1.76 -9.18
CA GLU A 76 -9.46 -1.02 -8.29
C GLU A 76 -8.39 -1.92 -7.66
N VAL A 77 -8.55 -3.24 -7.73
CA VAL A 77 -7.63 -4.18 -7.07
C VAL A 77 -6.38 -4.47 -7.88
N GLY A 78 -6.37 -4.15 -9.17
CA GLY A 78 -5.17 -4.33 -9.99
C GLY A 78 -4.78 -5.78 -10.23
N VAL A 79 -5.71 -6.73 -10.08
CA VAL A 79 -5.47 -8.15 -10.33
C VAL A 79 -6.62 -8.71 -11.16
N SER A 80 -6.36 -9.79 -11.89
CA SER A 80 -7.42 -10.49 -12.64
C SER A 80 -8.35 -11.23 -11.68
N LYS A 81 -9.53 -11.58 -12.17
CA LYS A 81 -10.49 -12.37 -11.40
C LYS A 81 -9.89 -13.71 -10.97
N THR A 82 -9.13 -14.35 -11.86
CA THR A 82 -8.47 -15.63 -11.59
C THR A 82 -7.47 -15.48 -10.45
N GLU A 83 -6.65 -14.44 -10.48
CA GLU A 83 -5.68 -14.14 -9.42
C GLU A 83 -6.39 -13.83 -8.10
N PHE A 84 -7.47 -13.05 -8.16
CA PHE A 84 -8.28 -12.70 -7.00
C PHE A 84 -8.85 -13.96 -6.34
N GLU A 85 -9.47 -14.83 -7.11
CA GLU A 85 -10.05 -16.06 -6.60
C GLU A 85 -8.99 -17.00 -6.02
N ALA A 86 -7.84 -17.10 -6.69
CA ALA A 86 -6.74 -17.91 -6.19
C ALA A 86 -6.20 -17.38 -4.87
N TYR A 87 -6.08 -16.06 -4.73
CA TYR A 87 -5.61 -15.42 -3.51
C TYR A 87 -6.52 -15.71 -2.32
N PHE A 88 -7.83 -15.66 -2.54
CA PHE A 88 -8.81 -15.88 -1.48
C PHE A 88 -9.28 -17.32 -1.34
N ARG A 89 -8.65 -18.26 -2.04
CA ARG A 89 -9.05 -19.66 -1.95
C ARG A 89 -9.05 -20.14 -0.51
N GLY A 90 -10.18 -20.76 -0.10
CA GLY A 90 -10.35 -21.23 1.27
C GLY A 90 -10.86 -20.17 2.25
N CYS A 91 -11.06 -18.93 1.78
CA CYS A 91 -11.59 -17.86 2.61
C CYS A 91 -13.05 -17.60 2.26
N ASN A 92 -13.89 -17.44 3.28
CA ASN A 92 -15.28 -17.01 3.09
C ASN A 92 -15.38 -15.48 3.05
N THR A 93 -14.52 -14.81 3.78
CA THR A 93 -14.45 -13.36 3.85
C THR A 93 -13.06 -12.88 3.55
N GLY A 94 -12.93 -11.65 3.11
CA GLY A 94 -11.69 -10.99 2.87
C GLY A 94 -11.75 -9.53 3.31
N TYR A 95 -10.63 -8.85 3.20
CA TYR A 95 -10.48 -7.47 3.63
C TYR A 95 -9.89 -6.65 2.51
N ALA A 96 -10.51 -5.51 2.24
CA ALA A 96 -10.00 -4.53 1.29
C ALA A 96 -9.53 -3.31 2.06
N ILE A 97 -8.33 -2.84 1.75
CA ILE A 97 -7.80 -1.58 2.26
C ILE A 97 -7.85 -0.59 1.11
N VAL A 98 -8.73 0.39 1.21
CA VAL A 98 -8.83 1.43 0.19
C VAL A 98 -7.75 2.47 0.48
N LEU A 99 -6.92 2.73 -0.54
CA LEU A 99 -5.75 3.59 -0.44
C LEU A 99 -5.99 4.92 -1.13
N THR A 100 -5.37 5.96 -0.59
CA THR A 100 -5.37 7.29 -1.18
C THR A 100 -4.00 7.93 -0.98
N GLY A 101 -3.74 9.03 -1.65
CA GLY A 101 -2.53 9.83 -1.44
C GLY A 101 -1.24 9.08 -1.68
N ALA A 102 -1.17 8.22 -2.69
CA ALA A 102 0.04 7.49 -2.99
C ALA A 102 1.19 8.45 -3.32
N CYS A 103 2.36 8.20 -2.73
CA CYS A 103 3.56 9.00 -2.93
C CYS A 103 4.74 8.09 -3.23
N ALA A 104 5.53 8.44 -4.23
CA ALA A 104 6.80 7.78 -4.47
C ALA A 104 7.86 8.36 -3.53
N VAL A 105 8.71 7.49 -3.00
CA VAL A 105 9.84 7.89 -2.16
C VAL A 105 11.10 7.91 -3.05
N THR A 106 11.78 9.04 -3.07
CA THR A 106 12.96 9.22 -3.95
C THR A 106 14.13 9.82 -3.17
N PRO A 107 15.30 9.19 -3.17
CA PRO A 107 15.59 7.86 -3.69
C PRO A 107 14.96 6.76 -2.82
N ALA A 108 14.50 5.67 -3.46
CA ALA A 108 13.90 4.55 -2.74
C ALA A 108 15.00 3.74 -2.05
N PRO A 109 14.97 3.63 -0.70
CA PRO A 109 16.02 2.89 0.00
C PRO A 109 15.86 1.38 -0.23
N ASP A 110 16.96 0.72 -0.56
CA ASP A 110 16.96 -0.73 -0.62
C ASP A 110 17.14 -1.31 0.79
N LEU A 111 16.88 -2.60 0.91
CA LEU A 111 16.95 -3.29 2.20
C LEU A 111 18.35 -3.19 2.81
N LYS A 112 19.39 -3.24 1.99
CA LYS A 112 20.76 -3.12 2.46
C LYS A 112 21.01 -1.75 3.10
N ALA A 113 20.55 -0.67 2.45
CA ALA A 113 20.69 0.69 2.98
C ALA A 113 19.91 0.86 4.28
N ILE A 114 18.71 0.29 4.35
CA ILE A 114 17.90 0.35 5.58
C ILE A 114 18.63 -0.36 6.72
N ARG A 115 19.20 -1.55 6.47
CA ARG A 115 19.90 -2.33 7.48
C ARG A 115 21.19 -1.68 7.97
N GLN A 116 21.79 -0.79 7.18
CA GLN A 116 22.95 -0.03 7.63
C GLN A 116 22.59 0.91 8.78
N LYS A 117 21.36 1.39 8.83
CA LYS A 117 20.87 2.30 9.87
C LYS A 117 20.04 1.57 10.93
N LEU A 118 19.39 0.49 10.55
CA LEU A 118 18.51 -0.30 11.42
C LEU A 118 18.95 -1.77 11.35
N ALA A 119 19.97 -2.11 12.14
CA ALA A 119 20.50 -3.47 12.19
C ALA A 119 19.38 -4.44 12.55
N GLY A 120 19.29 -5.55 11.80
CA GLY A 120 18.27 -6.56 12.04
C GLY A 120 16.89 -6.24 11.49
N PHE A 121 16.74 -5.15 10.72
CA PHE A 121 15.47 -4.83 10.10
C PHE A 121 15.04 -5.94 9.12
N HIS A 122 13.81 -6.40 9.26
CA HIS A 122 13.22 -7.42 8.39
C HIS A 122 11.88 -6.93 7.85
N PRO A 123 11.66 -6.98 6.52
CA PRO A 123 10.33 -6.73 5.97
C PRO A 123 9.35 -7.78 6.49
N PRO A 124 8.11 -7.38 6.82
CA PRO A 124 7.13 -8.32 7.36
C PRO A 124 6.56 -9.24 6.28
N GLN A 125 6.04 -10.39 6.68
CA GLN A 125 5.23 -11.23 5.79
C GLN A 125 3.85 -10.64 5.56
N PHE A 126 3.28 -9.98 6.60
CA PHE A 126 1.96 -9.35 6.52
C PHE A 126 2.09 -7.84 6.62
N PHE A 127 2.19 -7.32 7.83
CA PHE A 127 2.45 -5.91 8.07
C PHE A 127 3.26 -5.76 9.36
N LYS A 128 3.89 -4.61 9.50
CA LYS A 128 4.69 -4.28 10.67
C LYS A 128 4.39 -2.83 11.06
N ARG A 129 4.14 -2.60 12.35
CA ARG A 129 4.10 -1.24 12.88
C ARG A 129 5.51 -0.71 12.97
N LEU A 130 5.70 0.50 12.50
CA LEU A 130 7.02 1.12 12.51
C LEU A 130 7.19 1.99 13.76
N GLU A 131 8.36 1.85 14.38
CA GLU A 131 8.75 2.74 15.46
C GLU A 131 9.11 4.12 14.89
N PRO A 132 8.98 5.21 15.67
CA PRO A 132 9.30 6.54 15.17
C PRO A 132 10.71 6.66 14.59
N GLU A 133 11.70 5.97 15.17
CA GLU A 133 13.07 5.98 14.66
C GLU A 133 13.18 5.29 13.30
N GLU A 134 12.40 4.24 13.08
CA GLU A 134 12.35 3.55 11.78
C GLU A 134 11.79 4.48 10.71
N VAL A 135 10.72 5.20 11.04
CA VAL A 135 10.13 6.19 10.13
C VAL A 135 11.14 7.28 9.78
N GLN A 136 11.90 7.77 10.77
CA GLN A 136 12.93 8.79 10.52
C GLN A 136 14.00 8.29 9.56
N VAL A 137 14.42 7.04 9.69
CA VAL A 137 15.39 6.43 8.76
C VAL A 137 14.83 6.39 7.34
N LEU A 138 13.55 6.03 7.19
CA LEU A 138 12.91 5.95 5.89
C LEU A 138 12.71 7.33 5.25
N LEU A 139 12.53 8.38 6.05
CA LEU A 139 12.30 9.74 5.56
C LEU A 139 13.57 10.51 5.27
N LYS A 140 14.64 10.24 6.00
CA LYS A 140 15.85 11.08 5.98
C LYS A 140 16.50 11.12 4.60
N GLY A 141 16.67 12.34 4.10
CA GLY A 141 17.33 12.56 2.81
C GLY A 141 16.49 12.19 1.61
N ARG A 142 15.19 12.00 1.79
CA ARG A 142 14.31 11.57 0.70
C ARG A 142 13.17 12.53 0.50
N LYS A 143 12.68 12.59 -0.73
CA LYS A 143 11.50 13.36 -1.11
C LYS A 143 10.34 12.40 -1.36
N MET A 144 9.16 12.85 -0.96
CA MET A 144 7.92 12.12 -1.20
C MET A 144 7.12 12.89 -2.23
N ARG A 145 6.93 12.29 -3.41
CA ARG A 145 6.20 12.92 -4.50
C ARG A 145 4.84 12.28 -4.66
N SER A 146 3.81 13.10 -4.58
CA SER A 146 2.46 12.64 -4.88
C SER A 146 2.40 12.14 -6.33
N VAL A 147 1.81 10.97 -6.51
CA VAL A 147 1.63 10.37 -7.83
C VAL A 147 0.19 10.50 -8.32
N ASP A 148 -0.64 11.27 -7.61
CA ASP A 148 -2.00 11.51 -8.04
C ASP A 148 -1.97 12.40 -9.28
N ARG A 149 -2.15 11.76 -10.42
CA ARG A 149 -2.13 12.40 -11.72
C ARG A 149 -3.52 12.54 -12.33
N ARG A 150 -4.58 12.35 -11.53
CA ARG A 150 -5.92 12.50 -12.07
C ARG A 150 -6.10 13.97 -12.43
N PRO A 151 -6.26 14.29 -13.73
CA PRO A 151 -6.48 15.68 -14.09
C PRO A 151 -7.80 16.12 -13.44
N SER A 152 -7.74 17.20 -12.69
CA SER A 152 -8.91 17.86 -12.14
C SER A 152 -9.88 18.34 -13.21
N VAL A 153 -9.45 18.30 -14.46
CA VAL A 153 -10.19 18.73 -15.65
C VAL A 153 -11.47 17.92 -15.85
N ASN A 154 -11.48 16.64 -15.48
CA ASN A 154 -12.64 15.78 -15.70
C ASN A 154 -13.84 16.13 -14.81
N ARG A 155 -13.65 16.95 -13.79
CA ARG A 155 -14.75 17.41 -12.96
C ARG A 155 -15.48 18.62 -13.54
N GLN A 156 -14.82 19.38 -14.39
CA GLN A 156 -15.44 20.54 -15.02
C GLN A 156 -16.27 20.16 -16.23
N GLU A 157 -15.87 19.12 -16.93
CA GLU A 157 -16.62 18.65 -18.09
C GLU A 157 -17.94 17.99 -17.72
N SER A 158 -18.04 17.42 -16.51
CA SER A 158 -19.28 16.80 -16.06
C SER A 158 -20.32 17.80 -15.57
N LEU A 159 -19.98 19.09 -15.48
CA LEU A 159 -20.87 20.15 -15.03
C LEU A 159 -21.38 21.04 -16.14
N SER A 160 -20.96 20.81 -17.36
CA SER A 160 -21.47 21.47 -18.55
C SER A 160 -22.48 20.55 -19.28
#